data_152687e3e9f1600466560221df1fefb7
#
_entry.id   152687e3e9f1600466560221df1fefb7
#
_cell.length_a   1.000
_cell.length_b   1.000
_cell.length_c   1.000
_cell.angle_alpha   90.00
_cell.angle_beta   90.00
_cell.angle_gamma   90.00
#
_symmetry.space_group_name_H-M   'P 1'
#
loop_
_entity.id
_entity.type
_entity.pdbx_description
1 polymer ?
#
loop_
_entity_poly.entity_id
_entity_poly.type
_entity_poly.pdbx_seq_one_letter_code
_entity_poly.pdbx_strand_id
1 'polypeptide(L)'
;GFGGPQGMIMAEALIDKIARTIGSDPLSVRKPNLYGPTTGTTTPYGMEVEHNLLPEMINELEQSAQYWQRREAVSAFNRESPVIKKGLALTPVKFGISFTAKHLNQAGALVHIYTDGSIQVNHGGTEMGQGLHTKIGQIAANEFGLDLDMIEVTATRTDKVPNTSPTAASSGTDINGKAVQNACITLKTRLAKCYAES
;
A
#
# COMPACT_ATOMS: atom_id res chain seq x y z
N GLY A 1 8.70 5.56 8.85
CA GLY A 1 8.48 6.41 8.36
C GLY A 1 8.06 7.88 8.43
N PHE A 2 8.97 8.80 8.61
CA PHE A 2 8.76 10.25 8.40
C PHE A 2 7.53 10.85 9.10
N GLY A 3 7.20 10.39 10.29
CA GLY A 3 6.12 10.95 11.11
C GLY A 3 4.79 10.21 11.04
N GLY A 4 4.51 9.42 10.02
CA GLY A 4 3.25 8.65 9.92
C GLY A 4 3.05 7.68 11.07
N PRO A 5 3.97 6.74 11.34
CA PRO A 5 3.85 5.82 12.47
C PRO A 5 3.83 6.54 13.82
N GLN A 6 4.63 7.59 13.99
CA GLN A 6 4.68 8.37 15.21
C GLN A 6 3.35 9.08 15.48
N GLY A 7 2.73 9.67 14.45
CA GLY A 7 1.42 10.28 14.55
C GLY A 7 0.32 9.26 14.87
N MET A 8 0.39 8.07 14.26
CA MET A 8 -0.56 6.99 14.53
C MET A 8 -0.46 6.49 15.98
N ILE A 9 0.74 6.26 16.51
CA ILE A 9 0.92 5.85 17.92
C ILE A 9 0.29 6.89 18.87
N MET A 10 0.53 8.16 18.59
CA MET A 10 0.00 9.26 19.40
C MET A 10 -1.54 9.30 19.37
N ALA A 11 -2.12 9.25 18.17
CA ALA A 11 -3.57 9.27 17.98
C ALA A 11 -4.24 8.05 18.62
N GLU A 12 -3.71 6.86 18.42
CA GLU A 12 -4.26 5.63 18.97
C GLU A 12 -4.14 5.55 20.50
N ALA A 13 -3.02 6.00 21.07
CA ALA A 13 -2.86 6.11 22.51
C ALA A 13 -3.86 7.10 23.14
N LEU A 14 -4.15 8.20 22.45
CA LEU A 14 -5.15 9.18 22.87
C LEU A 14 -6.56 8.57 22.85
N ILE A 15 -6.93 7.91 21.76
CA ILE A 15 -8.24 7.22 21.62
C ILE A 15 -8.41 6.19 22.75
N ASP A 16 -7.40 5.37 23.00
CA ASP A 16 -7.41 4.39 24.08
C ASP A 16 -7.58 5.03 25.47
N LYS A 17 -6.91 6.15 25.69
CA LYS A 17 -7.03 6.89 26.97
C LYS A 17 -8.43 7.46 27.13
N ILE A 18 -8.99 8.07 26.08
CA ILE A 18 -10.36 8.60 26.09
C ILE A 18 -11.34 7.46 26.38
N ALA A 19 -11.25 6.36 25.64
CA ALA A 19 -12.14 5.20 25.80
C ALA A 19 -12.14 4.69 27.25
N ARG A 20 -10.96 4.51 27.84
CA ARG A 20 -10.84 4.10 29.24
C ARG A 20 -11.45 5.14 30.21
N THR A 21 -11.26 6.41 29.95
CA THR A 21 -11.78 7.47 30.82
C THR A 21 -13.30 7.53 30.83
N ILE A 22 -13.93 7.30 29.67
CA ILE A 22 -15.39 7.32 29.54
C ILE A 22 -16.04 5.94 29.71
N GLY A 23 -15.26 4.91 30.00
CA GLY A 23 -15.75 3.53 30.17
C GLY A 23 -16.29 2.87 28.90
N SER A 24 -15.76 3.25 27.73
CA SER A 24 -16.18 2.75 26.43
C SER A 24 -15.12 1.85 25.78
N ASP A 25 -15.52 1.10 24.76
CA ASP A 25 -14.54 0.38 23.94
C ASP A 25 -13.82 1.33 22.98
N PRO A 26 -12.50 1.18 22.76
CA PRO A 26 -11.75 2.03 21.84
C PRO A 26 -12.30 2.05 20.41
N LEU A 27 -12.85 0.94 19.90
CA LEU A 27 -13.46 0.91 18.58
C LEU A 27 -14.71 1.81 18.51
N SER A 28 -15.52 1.82 19.55
CA SER A 28 -16.68 2.70 19.66
C SER A 28 -16.32 4.18 19.66
N VAL A 29 -15.12 4.52 20.16
CA VAL A 29 -14.59 5.90 20.10
C VAL A 29 -14.00 6.20 18.72
N ARG A 30 -13.37 5.22 18.06
CA ARG A 30 -12.78 5.41 16.71
C ARG A 30 -13.82 5.66 15.64
N LYS A 31 -14.90 4.88 15.62
CA LYS A 31 -15.93 4.94 14.56
C LYS A 31 -16.46 6.35 14.28
N PRO A 32 -16.87 7.14 15.30
CA PRO A 32 -17.35 8.50 15.07
C PRO A 32 -16.27 9.48 14.57
N ASN A 33 -15.01 9.13 14.71
CA ASN A 33 -13.86 9.96 14.29
C ASN A 33 -13.32 9.61 12.90
N LEU A 34 -13.97 8.69 12.19
CA LEU A 34 -13.63 8.41 10.79
C LEU A 34 -14.18 9.53 9.88
N TYR A 35 -13.52 9.71 8.75
CA TYR A 35 -14.10 10.54 7.69
C TYR A 35 -15.42 9.94 7.22
N GLY A 36 -16.43 10.80 7.07
CA GLY A 36 -17.74 10.35 6.61
C GLY A 36 -17.82 10.11 5.10
N PRO A 37 -18.92 9.50 4.63
CA PRO A 37 -19.12 9.29 3.19
C PRO A 37 -19.49 10.58 2.43
N THR A 38 -20.12 11.54 3.10
CA THR A 38 -20.63 12.79 2.48
C THR A 38 -20.32 14.05 3.28
N THR A 39 -20.02 13.92 4.56
CA THR A 39 -19.68 15.04 5.45
C THR A 39 -18.40 14.70 6.23
N GLY A 40 -17.63 15.73 6.59
CA GLY A 40 -16.34 15.53 7.24
C GLY A 40 -15.35 14.79 6.33
N THR A 41 -15.38 15.11 5.05
CA THR A 41 -14.54 14.48 4.01
C THR A 41 -13.25 15.25 3.76
N THR A 42 -13.07 16.40 4.39
CA THR A 42 -11.88 17.24 4.16
C THR A 42 -10.87 17.05 5.29
N THR A 43 -9.61 16.84 4.93
CA THR A 43 -8.51 16.75 5.90
C THR A 43 -8.20 18.11 6.52
N PRO A 44 -7.51 18.17 7.69
CA PRO A 44 -7.08 19.43 8.29
C PRO A 44 -6.18 20.30 7.39
N TYR A 45 -5.54 19.69 6.39
CA TYR A 45 -4.70 20.39 5.41
C TYR A 45 -5.40 20.60 4.05
N GLY A 46 -6.74 20.51 4.02
CA GLY A 46 -7.57 20.92 2.89
C GLY A 46 -7.68 19.92 1.74
N MET A 47 -7.30 18.66 1.93
CA MET A 47 -7.45 17.62 0.91
C MET A 47 -8.81 16.94 1.05
N GLU A 48 -9.55 16.79 -0.03
CA GLU A 48 -10.75 15.93 -0.06
C GLU A 48 -10.36 14.46 0.02
N VAL A 49 -11.05 13.70 0.86
CA VAL A 49 -10.89 12.26 1.01
C VAL A 49 -11.84 11.57 0.04
N GLU A 50 -11.31 11.17 -1.09
CA GLU A 50 -12.02 10.39 -2.10
C GLU A 50 -11.93 8.89 -1.78
N HIS A 51 -12.93 8.11 -2.22
CA HIS A 51 -12.94 6.65 -2.08
C HIS A 51 -12.63 6.14 -0.67
N ASN A 52 -13.31 6.72 0.33
CA ASN A 52 -13.12 6.34 1.74
C ASN A 52 -13.74 4.97 2.04
N LEU A 53 -12.91 3.93 2.03
CA LEU A 53 -13.31 2.54 2.32
C LEU A 53 -13.22 2.18 3.81
N LEU A 54 -12.67 3.03 4.66
CA LEU A 54 -12.42 2.69 6.07
C LEU A 54 -13.67 2.28 6.85
N PRO A 55 -14.82 2.97 6.74
CA PRO A 55 -16.03 2.56 7.45
C PRO A 55 -16.51 1.16 7.07
N GLU A 56 -16.48 0.84 5.77
CA GLU A 56 -16.88 -0.47 5.26
C GLU A 56 -15.91 -1.57 5.72
N MET A 57 -14.61 -1.35 5.57
CA MET A 57 -13.57 -2.28 6.01
C MET A 57 -13.64 -2.57 7.51
N ILE A 58 -13.87 -1.55 8.33
CA ILE A 58 -14.01 -1.71 9.78
C ILE A 58 -15.27 -2.54 10.11
N ASN A 59 -16.39 -2.26 9.47
CA ASN A 59 -17.63 -2.99 9.71
C ASN A 59 -17.51 -4.46 9.29
N GLU A 60 -16.90 -4.74 8.15
CA GLU A 60 -16.64 -6.11 7.68
C GLU A 60 -15.69 -6.85 8.63
N LEU A 61 -14.59 -6.22 9.02
CA LEU A 61 -13.60 -6.83 9.91
C LEU A 61 -14.16 -7.04 11.32
N GLU A 62 -14.96 -6.13 11.83
CA GLU A 62 -15.65 -6.27 13.13
C GLU A 62 -16.51 -7.53 13.18
N GLN A 63 -17.23 -7.82 12.09
CA GLN A 63 -18.07 -9.01 11.97
C GLN A 63 -17.24 -10.28 11.74
N SER A 64 -16.40 -10.30 10.71
CA SER A 64 -15.62 -11.48 10.31
C SER A 64 -14.62 -11.91 11.39
N ALA A 65 -14.04 -10.97 12.12
CA ALA A 65 -13.16 -11.25 13.25
C ALA A 65 -13.91 -11.53 14.56
N GLN A 66 -15.24 -11.44 14.59
CA GLN A 66 -16.05 -11.58 15.81
C GLN A 66 -15.52 -10.68 16.93
N TYR A 67 -15.27 -9.40 16.62
CA TYR A 67 -14.55 -8.49 17.49
C TYR A 67 -15.13 -8.43 18.92
N TRP A 68 -16.40 -8.22 19.08
CA TRP A 68 -17.06 -8.07 20.40
C TRP A 68 -17.00 -9.33 21.23
N GLN A 69 -17.26 -10.49 20.64
CA GLN A 69 -17.16 -11.77 21.34
C GLN A 69 -15.73 -12.04 21.83
N ARG A 70 -14.74 -11.72 21.00
CA ARG A 70 -13.32 -11.85 21.38
C ARG A 70 -12.92 -10.84 22.45
N ARG A 71 -13.45 -9.62 22.41
CA ARG A 71 -13.23 -8.61 23.46
C ARG A 71 -13.77 -9.08 24.81
N GLU A 72 -14.96 -9.66 24.82
CA GLU A 72 -15.55 -10.26 26.03
C GLU A 72 -14.71 -11.42 26.56
N ALA A 73 -14.30 -12.34 25.70
CA ALA A 73 -13.43 -13.46 26.07
C ALA A 73 -12.07 -13.00 26.64
N VAL A 74 -11.49 -11.95 26.04
CA VAL A 74 -10.26 -11.31 26.56
C VAL A 74 -10.50 -10.71 27.94
N SER A 75 -11.61 -10.03 28.15
CA SER A 75 -11.98 -9.46 29.46
C SER A 75 -12.18 -10.52 30.51
N ALA A 76 -12.88 -11.63 30.20
CA ALA A 76 -13.06 -12.77 31.09
C ALA A 76 -11.71 -13.40 31.46
N PHE A 77 -10.88 -13.72 30.49
CA PHE A 77 -9.54 -14.24 30.71
C PHE A 77 -8.71 -13.34 31.64
N ASN A 78 -8.76 -12.03 31.41
CA ASN A 78 -7.98 -11.07 32.17
C ASN A 78 -8.44 -10.89 33.64
N ARG A 79 -9.70 -11.19 33.94
CA ARG A 79 -10.18 -11.21 35.33
C ARG A 79 -9.63 -12.41 36.10
N GLU A 80 -9.53 -13.55 35.45
CA GLU A 80 -9.09 -14.79 36.08
C GLU A 80 -7.56 -14.94 36.14
N SER A 81 -6.85 -14.46 35.13
CA SER A 81 -5.40 -14.61 35.05
C SER A 81 -4.69 -13.57 35.93
N PRO A 82 -3.85 -14.01 36.91
CA PRO A 82 -3.17 -13.06 37.81
C PRO A 82 -1.93 -12.39 37.15
N VAL A 83 -1.31 -13.04 36.17
CA VAL A 83 -0.03 -12.63 35.62
C VAL A 83 -0.13 -12.25 34.14
N ILE A 84 -0.62 -13.19 33.31
CA ILE A 84 -0.70 -13.00 31.88
C ILE A 84 -1.97 -12.22 31.54
N LYS A 85 -1.83 -11.16 30.76
CA LYS A 85 -2.97 -10.38 30.23
C LYS A 85 -2.97 -10.46 28.71
N LYS A 86 -4.16 -10.54 28.14
CA LYS A 86 -4.41 -10.51 26.69
C LYS A 86 -4.89 -9.14 26.26
N GLY A 87 -4.62 -8.78 25.03
CA GLY A 87 -5.15 -7.58 24.40
C GLY A 87 -5.74 -7.89 23.02
N LEU A 88 -6.67 -7.09 22.60
CA LEU A 88 -7.23 -7.08 21.25
C LEU A 88 -7.52 -5.64 20.87
N ALA A 89 -7.05 -5.23 19.69
CA ALA A 89 -7.36 -3.92 19.14
C ALA A 89 -7.70 -4.05 17.65
N LEU A 90 -8.54 -3.14 17.15
CA LEU A 90 -8.79 -2.91 15.75
C LEU A 90 -8.48 -1.44 15.48
N THR A 91 -7.43 -1.18 14.71
CA THR A 91 -6.95 0.16 14.42
C THR A 91 -6.94 0.40 12.91
N PRO A 92 -7.62 1.41 12.41
CA PRO A 92 -7.57 1.77 10.99
C PRO A 92 -6.26 2.49 10.67
N VAL A 93 -5.81 2.35 9.43
CA VAL A 93 -4.66 3.09 8.91
C VAL A 93 -5.09 3.89 7.69
N LYS A 94 -4.84 5.20 7.72
CA LYS A 94 -4.85 6.08 6.56
C LYS A 94 -3.46 6.65 6.39
N PHE A 95 -2.84 6.41 5.25
CA PHE A 95 -1.49 6.88 4.96
C PHE A 95 -1.41 7.42 3.53
N GLY A 96 -0.84 8.62 3.36
CA GLY A 96 -0.62 9.20 2.05
C GLY A 96 0.60 8.60 1.35
N ILE A 97 0.56 8.61 0.02
CA ILE A 97 1.69 8.21 -0.83
C ILE A 97 2.17 9.41 -1.65
N SER A 98 3.35 9.29 -2.25
CA SER A 98 4.03 10.27 -3.09
C SER A 98 4.66 11.45 -2.34
N PHE A 99 5.61 12.09 -3.01
CA PHE A 99 6.17 13.35 -2.52
C PHE A 99 5.21 14.50 -2.83
N THR A 100 5.06 15.43 -1.88
CA THR A 100 4.31 16.67 -2.09
C THR A 100 4.98 17.58 -3.12
N ALA A 101 6.31 17.55 -3.21
CA ALA A 101 7.08 18.16 -4.29
C ALA A 101 6.96 17.30 -5.56
N LYS A 102 6.01 17.61 -6.43
CA LYS A 102 5.60 16.76 -7.57
C LYS A 102 6.75 16.38 -8.51
N HIS A 103 7.73 17.26 -8.70
CA HIS A 103 8.90 16.99 -9.54
C HIS A 103 9.80 15.84 -9.03
N LEU A 104 9.65 15.44 -7.77
CA LEU A 104 10.32 14.28 -7.21
C LEU A 104 9.59 12.95 -7.50
N ASN A 105 8.36 13.00 -8.01
CA ASN A 105 7.60 11.79 -8.36
C ASN A 105 7.89 11.38 -9.80
N GLN A 106 9.09 10.84 -10.05
CA GLN A 106 9.52 10.41 -11.36
C GLN A 106 10.19 9.03 -11.32
N ALA A 107 9.99 8.26 -12.37
CA ALA A 107 10.68 7.00 -12.62
C ALA A 107 10.79 6.75 -14.12
N GLY A 108 11.67 5.83 -14.48
CA GLY A 108 11.77 5.32 -15.83
C GLY A 108 11.94 3.80 -15.82
N ALA A 109 11.80 3.17 -16.96
CA ALA A 109 12.02 1.75 -17.13
C ALA A 109 12.68 1.45 -18.48
N LEU A 110 13.46 0.37 -18.48
CA LEU A 110 13.99 -0.23 -19.69
C LEU A 110 13.51 -1.68 -19.75
N VAL A 111 12.86 -2.05 -20.83
CA VAL A 111 12.34 -3.41 -21.03
C VAL A 111 12.92 -3.99 -22.31
N HIS A 112 13.52 -5.18 -22.21
CA HIS A 112 14.02 -5.94 -23.33
C HIS A 112 13.21 -7.23 -23.50
N ILE A 113 12.86 -7.55 -24.74
CA ILE A 113 12.28 -8.83 -25.10
C ILE A 113 13.33 -9.59 -25.89
N TYR A 114 13.64 -10.81 -25.46
CA TYR A 114 14.60 -11.68 -26.12
C TYR A 114 13.92 -12.60 -27.13
N THR A 115 14.73 -13.21 -28.00
CA THR A 115 14.23 -14.08 -29.08
C THR A 115 13.61 -15.38 -28.57
N ASP A 116 13.90 -15.80 -27.36
CA ASP A 116 13.27 -16.94 -26.70
C ASP A 116 11.94 -16.59 -26.01
N GLY A 117 11.51 -15.32 -26.09
CA GLY A 117 10.28 -14.82 -25.48
C GLY A 117 10.45 -14.34 -24.04
N SER A 118 11.61 -14.51 -23.41
CA SER A 118 11.87 -13.99 -22.08
C SER A 118 11.95 -12.44 -22.08
N ILE A 119 11.62 -11.84 -20.96
CA ILE A 119 11.57 -10.38 -20.82
C ILE A 119 12.45 -9.96 -19.64
N GLN A 120 13.38 -9.06 -19.90
CA GLN A 120 14.17 -8.41 -18.87
C GLN A 120 13.65 -7.00 -18.58
N VAL A 121 13.45 -6.71 -17.31
CA VAL A 121 12.94 -5.41 -16.84
C VAL A 121 13.98 -4.74 -15.94
N ASN A 122 14.35 -3.52 -16.30
CA ASN A 122 15.17 -2.63 -15.48
C ASN A 122 14.32 -1.46 -15.00
N HIS A 123 14.39 -1.14 -13.71
CA HIS A 123 13.79 0.04 -13.13
C HIS A 123 14.69 0.61 -12.03
N GLY A 124 14.42 1.83 -11.57
CA GLY A 124 15.27 2.50 -10.59
C GLY A 124 14.84 2.31 -9.14
N GLY A 125 13.76 1.60 -8.86
CA GLY A 125 13.29 1.36 -7.50
C GLY A 125 14.17 0.37 -6.73
N THR A 126 14.36 0.60 -5.44
CA THR A 126 15.16 -0.24 -4.55
C THR A 126 14.28 -1.25 -3.83
N GLU A 127 14.65 -2.54 -3.86
CA GLU A 127 14.05 -3.58 -3.05
C GLU A 127 14.60 -3.51 -1.61
N MET A 128 13.72 -3.39 -0.64
CA MET A 128 14.04 -3.28 0.79
C MET A 128 13.27 -4.31 1.63
N GLY A 129 12.73 -5.35 0.98
CA GLY A 129 11.86 -6.35 1.59
C GLY A 129 10.36 -6.08 1.42
N GLN A 130 9.97 -5.01 0.70
CA GLN A 130 8.57 -4.65 0.43
C GLN A 130 7.96 -5.37 -0.78
N GLY A 131 8.73 -6.21 -1.47
CA GLY A 131 8.27 -6.98 -2.63
C GLY A 131 8.16 -6.16 -3.91
N LEU A 132 8.95 -5.09 -4.06
CA LEU A 132 8.89 -4.21 -5.24
C LEU A 132 9.20 -4.96 -6.53
N HIS A 133 10.29 -5.76 -6.56
CA HIS A 133 10.70 -6.49 -7.76
C HIS A 133 9.62 -7.48 -8.21
N THR A 134 9.00 -8.20 -7.28
CA THR A 134 7.88 -9.11 -7.59
C THR A 134 6.70 -8.36 -8.19
N LYS A 135 6.32 -7.22 -7.63
CA LYS A 135 5.20 -6.41 -8.14
C LYS A 135 5.51 -5.85 -9.54
N ILE A 136 6.73 -5.41 -9.77
CA ILE A 136 7.19 -4.95 -11.10
C ILE A 136 7.14 -6.09 -12.11
N GLY A 137 7.61 -7.28 -11.74
CA GLY A 137 7.51 -8.47 -12.58
C GLY A 137 6.05 -8.82 -12.93
N GLN A 138 5.16 -8.77 -11.94
CA GLN A 138 3.72 -8.99 -12.15
C GLN A 138 3.09 -7.98 -13.12
N ILE A 139 3.47 -6.70 -13.04
CA ILE A 139 2.98 -5.68 -13.97
C ILE A 139 3.42 -5.99 -15.40
N ALA A 140 4.69 -6.35 -15.61
CA ALA A 140 5.20 -6.72 -16.92
C ALA A 140 4.54 -8.01 -17.45
N ALA A 141 4.43 -9.03 -16.62
CA ALA A 141 3.77 -10.30 -16.96
C ALA A 141 2.31 -10.07 -17.37
N ASN A 142 1.56 -9.29 -16.60
CA ASN A 142 0.17 -8.96 -16.92
C ASN A 142 0.02 -8.19 -18.23
N GLU A 143 0.92 -7.26 -18.54
CA GLU A 143 0.85 -6.49 -19.80
C GLU A 143 1.10 -7.36 -21.03
N PHE A 144 1.96 -8.36 -20.93
CA PHE A 144 2.26 -9.26 -22.05
C PHE A 144 1.41 -10.54 -22.07
N GLY A 145 0.66 -10.83 -20.99
CA GLY A 145 -0.10 -12.07 -20.84
C GLY A 145 0.80 -13.29 -20.66
N LEU A 146 1.92 -13.14 -19.96
CA LEU A 146 2.92 -14.17 -19.70
C LEU A 146 2.93 -14.60 -18.24
N ASP A 147 3.51 -15.77 -17.97
CA ASP A 147 3.80 -16.22 -16.61
C ASP A 147 4.96 -15.41 -16.01
N LEU A 148 4.96 -15.30 -14.68
CA LEU A 148 5.94 -14.46 -13.97
C LEU A 148 7.39 -14.96 -14.12
N ASP A 149 7.59 -16.25 -14.32
CA ASP A 149 8.89 -16.87 -14.53
C ASP A 149 9.54 -16.51 -15.88
N MET A 150 8.77 -15.99 -16.83
CA MET A 150 9.28 -15.40 -18.07
C MET A 150 9.84 -13.98 -17.89
N ILE A 151 9.69 -13.38 -16.71
CA ILE A 151 10.07 -11.99 -16.42
C ILE A 151 11.26 -11.95 -15.48
N GLU A 152 12.38 -11.47 -15.94
CA GLU A 152 13.56 -11.20 -15.12
C GLU A 152 13.61 -9.73 -14.72
N VAL A 153 13.43 -9.44 -13.43
CA VAL A 153 13.62 -8.08 -12.88
C VAL A 153 15.06 -7.98 -12.37
N THR A 154 15.85 -7.13 -13.01
CA THR A 154 17.28 -7.00 -12.67
C THR A 154 17.48 -6.17 -11.39
N ALA A 155 18.58 -6.44 -10.69
CA ALA A 155 18.98 -5.65 -9.53
C ALA A 155 19.17 -4.17 -9.90
N THR A 156 18.73 -3.26 -9.02
CA THR A 156 18.93 -1.82 -9.17
C THR A 156 20.39 -1.47 -8.92
N ARG A 157 21.03 -0.81 -9.88
CA ARG A 157 22.43 -0.44 -9.86
C ARG A 157 22.63 0.94 -10.50
N THR A 158 23.69 1.63 -10.11
CA THR A 158 24.00 2.98 -10.61
C THR A 158 24.54 3.02 -12.04
N ASP A 159 24.99 1.88 -12.57
CA ASP A 159 25.45 1.73 -13.96
C ASP A 159 24.30 1.49 -14.95
N LYS A 160 23.06 1.47 -14.47
CA LYS A 160 21.85 1.25 -15.28
C LYS A 160 21.00 2.51 -15.34
N VAL A 161 20.27 2.62 -16.41
CA VAL A 161 19.12 3.50 -16.51
C VAL A 161 17.89 2.71 -16.05
N PRO A 162 16.87 3.38 -15.60
CA PRO A 162 16.64 4.82 -15.65
C PRO A 162 17.02 5.53 -14.36
N ASN A 163 17.27 6.83 -14.47
CA ASN A 163 17.31 7.71 -13.32
C ASN A 163 15.89 7.83 -12.72
N THR A 164 15.78 7.68 -11.42
CA THR A 164 14.50 7.73 -10.71
C THR A 164 14.66 8.45 -9.37
N SER A 165 13.56 8.92 -8.82
CA SER A 165 13.53 9.46 -7.47
C SER A 165 13.88 8.39 -6.43
N PRO A 166 14.38 8.78 -5.26
CA PRO A 166 14.63 7.84 -4.17
C PRO A 166 13.39 6.97 -3.89
N THR A 167 13.61 5.70 -3.58
CA THR A 167 12.53 4.78 -3.20
C THR A 167 12.02 5.12 -1.80
N ALA A 168 11.10 6.06 -1.74
CA ALA A 168 10.54 6.64 -0.53
C ALA A 168 9.08 7.08 -0.76
N ALA A 169 8.47 7.69 0.24
CA ALA A 169 7.10 8.22 0.18
C ALA A 169 6.04 7.18 -0.23
N SER A 170 6.29 5.91 0.00
CA SER A 170 5.39 4.78 -0.33
C SER A 170 4.94 4.71 -1.80
N SER A 171 5.70 5.31 -2.72
CA SER A 171 5.33 5.43 -4.14
C SER A 171 6.12 4.51 -5.07
N GLY A 172 6.97 3.64 -4.52
CA GLY A 172 7.88 2.82 -5.33
C GLY A 172 7.19 1.98 -6.41
N THR A 173 6.12 1.27 -6.05
CA THR A 173 5.36 0.46 -7.02
C THR A 173 4.57 1.34 -7.98
N ASP A 174 3.95 2.42 -7.50
CA ASP A 174 3.11 3.29 -8.33
C ASP A 174 3.92 3.93 -9.46
N ILE A 175 5.02 4.61 -9.15
CA ILE A 175 5.79 5.33 -10.16
C ILE A 175 6.65 4.40 -11.03
N ASN A 176 7.38 3.44 -10.43
CA ASN A 176 8.20 2.50 -11.20
C ASN A 176 7.33 1.51 -11.97
N GLY A 177 6.22 1.02 -11.36
CA GLY A 177 5.26 0.16 -12.04
C GLY A 177 4.61 0.83 -13.23
N LYS A 178 4.25 2.12 -13.11
CA LYS A 178 3.68 2.87 -14.25
C LYS A 178 4.72 3.09 -15.36
N ALA A 179 5.97 3.33 -15.02
CA ALA A 179 7.04 3.44 -16.00
C ALA A 179 7.23 2.13 -16.77
N VAL A 180 7.27 0.99 -16.05
CA VAL A 180 7.35 -0.34 -16.68
C VAL A 180 6.11 -0.62 -17.53
N GLN A 181 4.92 -0.37 -17.04
CA GLN A 181 3.69 -0.52 -17.79
C GLN A 181 3.72 0.24 -19.12
N ASN A 182 4.12 1.51 -19.08
CA ASN A 182 4.21 2.34 -20.29
C ASN A 182 5.25 1.79 -21.29
N ALA A 183 6.39 1.29 -20.81
CA ALA A 183 7.40 0.66 -21.65
C ALA A 183 6.86 -0.62 -22.32
N CYS A 184 6.18 -1.47 -21.55
CA CYS A 184 5.55 -2.70 -22.05
C CYS A 184 4.48 -2.38 -23.10
N ILE A 185 3.60 -1.42 -22.86
CA ILE A 185 2.58 -0.97 -23.82
C ILE A 185 3.22 -0.50 -25.12
N THR A 186 4.30 0.27 -25.02
CA THR A 186 5.05 0.75 -26.19
C THR A 186 5.59 -0.41 -27.03
N LEU A 187 6.19 -1.42 -26.39
CA LEU A 187 6.70 -2.60 -27.07
C LEU A 187 5.58 -3.45 -27.68
N LYS A 188 4.48 -3.69 -26.95
CA LYS A 188 3.29 -4.40 -27.49
C LYS A 188 2.77 -3.73 -28.76
N THR A 189 2.66 -2.41 -28.75
CA THR A 189 2.19 -1.66 -29.91
C THR A 189 3.10 -1.85 -31.11
N ARG A 190 4.44 -1.84 -30.91
CA ARG A 190 5.41 -2.09 -31.98
C ARG A 190 5.31 -3.52 -32.52
N LEU A 191 5.23 -4.52 -31.64
CA LEU A 191 5.11 -5.91 -32.03
C LEU A 191 3.83 -6.17 -32.82
N ALA A 192 2.69 -5.63 -32.36
CA ALA A 192 1.41 -5.77 -33.04
C ALA A 192 1.45 -5.15 -34.45
N LYS A 193 2.11 -4.00 -34.60
CA LYS A 193 2.30 -3.36 -35.89
C LYS A 193 3.14 -4.23 -36.83
N CYS A 194 4.30 -4.71 -36.37
CA CYS A 194 5.17 -5.57 -37.16
C CYS A 194 4.45 -6.86 -37.61
N TYR A 195 3.67 -7.46 -36.71
CA TYR A 195 2.88 -8.66 -37.03
C TYR A 195 1.79 -8.39 -38.08
N ALA A 196 1.15 -7.23 -38.03
CA ALA A 196 0.11 -6.86 -38.98
C ALA A 196 0.65 -6.49 -40.39
N GLU A 197 1.95 -6.16 -40.47
CA GLU A 197 2.62 -5.79 -41.74
C GLU A 197 3.37 -6.99 -42.38
N SER A 198 3.47 -8.13 -41.70
CA SER A 198 4.12 -9.36 -42.15
C SER A 198 3.10 -10.34 -42.77
#